data_d08549ba91c6238e7714fd79a208968b
#
_entry.id   d08549ba91c6238e7714fd79a208968b
#
_cell.length_a   1.000
_cell.length_b   1.000
_cell.length_c   1.000
_cell.angle_alpha   90.00
_cell.angle_beta   90.00
_cell.angle_gamma   90.00
#
_symmetry.space_group_name_H-M   'P 1'
#
loop_
_entity.id
_entity.type
_entity.pdbx_description
1 polymer ?
#
loop_
_entity_poly.entity_id
_entity_poly.type
_entity_poly.pdbx_seq_one_letter_code
_entity_poly.pdbx_strand_id
1 'polypeptide(L)'
;MLTVADLLDLNDTIAADLFAGKTYPWEALEEIGDYIRRLGPTLPPEEFDHPAEDVWIAKDAKVFPSAYIGGPCIIDHEAEIRHCAFIRGSAIVGKKAVVGNSVELKNVVLFDYVQTPHYNYVGDSILGSHAHMGAGSITSNVKSDKTLVVIREGTEQVPTGRKKVGAILGNYVLNPGTVIGPHSNVYPTSSVRGTIPPHHIYKNEHTILPKK
;
A
#
# COMPACT_ATOMS: atom_id res chain seq x y z
N MET A 1 12.14 4.69 -15.26
CA MET A 1 11.38 4.68 -13.97
C MET A 1 10.10 3.87 -14.14
N LEU A 2 9.78 2.99 -13.20
CA LEU A 2 8.58 2.14 -13.26
C LEU A 2 7.31 2.97 -13.08
N THR A 3 6.33 2.74 -13.95
CA THR A 3 5.04 3.47 -14.01
C THR A 3 3.92 2.70 -13.31
N VAL A 4 2.72 3.28 -13.24
CA VAL A 4 1.50 2.59 -12.77
C VAL A 4 1.29 1.29 -13.55
N ALA A 5 1.39 1.33 -14.89
CA ALA A 5 1.16 0.17 -15.74
C ALA A 5 2.21 -0.93 -15.57
N ASP A 6 3.43 -0.59 -15.17
CA ASP A 6 4.49 -1.58 -14.92
C ASP A 6 4.35 -2.28 -13.57
N LEU A 7 3.69 -1.64 -12.60
CA LEU A 7 3.67 -2.07 -11.21
C LEU A 7 2.34 -2.67 -10.77
N LEU A 8 1.22 -2.16 -11.27
CA LEU A 8 -0.11 -2.38 -10.70
C LEU A 8 -1.09 -2.95 -11.73
N ASP A 9 -1.82 -3.99 -11.35
CA ASP A 9 -3.01 -4.43 -12.10
C ASP A 9 -4.24 -3.71 -11.54
N LEU A 10 -4.77 -2.77 -12.29
CA LEU A 10 -5.91 -1.96 -11.87
C LEU A 10 -7.25 -2.74 -11.85
N ASN A 11 -7.28 -3.99 -12.32
CA ASN A 11 -8.44 -4.87 -12.17
C ASN A 11 -8.54 -5.45 -10.75
N ASP A 12 -7.44 -5.44 -9.99
CA ASP A 12 -7.34 -5.99 -8.63
C ASP A 12 -7.47 -4.90 -7.56
N THR A 13 -8.36 -3.94 -7.76
CA THR A 13 -8.62 -2.89 -6.76
C THR A 13 -9.93 -2.14 -7.01
N ILE A 14 -10.65 -1.81 -5.96
CA ILE A 14 -11.79 -0.87 -6.02
C ILE A 14 -11.34 0.58 -6.31
N ALA A 15 -10.03 0.85 -6.22
CA ALA A 15 -9.45 2.18 -6.38
C ALA A 15 -8.89 2.45 -7.79
N ALA A 16 -9.29 1.71 -8.82
CA ALA A 16 -8.74 1.84 -10.17
C ALA A 16 -8.78 3.28 -10.72
N ASP A 17 -9.89 3.98 -10.56
CA ASP A 17 -10.08 5.33 -11.07
C ASP A 17 -9.18 6.38 -10.36
N LEU A 18 -8.69 6.07 -9.15
CA LEU A 18 -7.72 6.92 -8.45
C LEU A 18 -6.42 7.09 -9.26
N PHE A 19 -6.07 6.09 -10.08
CA PHE A 19 -4.85 6.06 -10.89
C PHE A 19 -5.06 6.59 -12.32
N ALA A 20 -6.29 6.96 -12.69
CA ALA A 20 -6.58 7.47 -14.03
C ALA A 20 -5.74 8.71 -14.35
N GLY A 21 -5.03 8.67 -15.50
CA GLY A 21 -4.19 9.77 -15.96
C GLY A 21 -2.87 9.97 -15.19
N LYS A 22 -2.55 9.12 -14.21
CA LYS A 22 -1.30 9.19 -13.46
C LYS A 22 -0.22 8.33 -14.12
N THR A 23 0.99 8.89 -14.20
CA THR A 23 2.15 8.16 -14.69
C THR A 23 2.76 7.31 -13.57
N TYR A 24 2.93 7.89 -12.40
CA TYR A 24 3.58 7.23 -11.28
C TYR A 24 2.61 6.98 -10.12
N PRO A 25 2.69 5.83 -9.43
CA PRO A 25 1.75 5.50 -8.35
C PRO A 25 1.70 6.53 -7.21
N TRP A 26 2.83 7.13 -6.84
CA TRP A 26 2.88 8.11 -5.75
C TRP A 26 2.11 9.40 -6.02
N GLU A 27 1.74 9.67 -7.27
CA GLU A 27 0.89 10.81 -7.64
C GLU A 27 -0.52 10.67 -7.05
N ALA A 28 -0.97 9.44 -6.80
CA ALA A 28 -2.27 9.14 -6.20
C ALA A 28 -2.34 9.45 -4.68
N LEU A 29 -1.21 9.49 -3.98
CA LEU A 29 -1.17 9.58 -2.52
C LEU A 29 -1.87 10.81 -1.92
N GLU A 30 -1.93 11.92 -2.64
CA GLU A 30 -2.57 13.14 -2.17
C GLU A 30 -4.09 13.07 -2.23
N GLU A 31 -4.60 12.25 -3.13
CA GLU A 31 -6.02 12.19 -3.46
C GLU A 31 -6.77 11.07 -2.74
N ILE A 32 -6.07 10.17 -2.02
CA ILE A 32 -6.69 8.97 -1.41
C ILE A 32 -7.90 9.35 -0.54
N GLY A 33 -7.75 10.31 0.37
CA GLY A 33 -8.82 10.70 1.27
C GLY A 33 -10.04 11.26 0.54
N ASP A 34 -9.83 12.15 -0.42
CA ASP A 34 -10.92 12.74 -1.20
C ASP A 34 -11.55 11.73 -2.16
N TYR A 35 -10.77 10.80 -2.68
CA TYR A 35 -11.27 9.69 -3.48
C TYR A 35 -12.21 8.80 -2.67
N ILE A 36 -11.83 8.42 -1.44
CA ILE A 36 -12.68 7.64 -0.54
C ILE A 36 -14.01 8.35 -0.29
N ARG A 37 -14.00 9.66 -0.01
CA ARG A 37 -15.22 10.45 0.22
C ARG A 37 -16.11 10.53 -1.01
N ARG A 38 -15.56 10.47 -2.21
CA ARG A 38 -16.35 10.42 -3.46
C ARG A 38 -16.89 9.02 -3.75
N LEU A 39 -16.06 8.01 -3.58
CA LEU A 39 -16.42 6.61 -3.89
C LEU A 39 -17.39 6.03 -2.85
N GLY A 40 -17.10 6.23 -1.56
CA GLY A 40 -17.84 5.60 -0.47
C GLY A 40 -19.37 5.75 -0.55
N PRO A 41 -19.91 6.97 -0.77
CA PRO A 41 -21.38 7.15 -0.91
C PRO A 41 -21.99 6.44 -2.12
N THR A 42 -21.21 5.97 -3.07
CA THR A 42 -21.69 5.24 -4.26
C THR A 42 -21.68 3.72 -4.08
N LEU A 43 -21.09 3.24 -2.99
CA LEU A 43 -21.02 1.80 -2.69
C LEU A 43 -22.43 1.28 -2.34
N PRO A 44 -22.78 0.05 -2.79
CA PRO A 44 -24.10 -0.52 -2.55
C PRO A 44 -24.37 -0.70 -1.04
N PRO A 45 -25.44 -0.11 -0.47
CA PRO A 45 -25.74 -0.24 0.96
C PRO A 45 -26.15 -1.67 1.36
N GLU A 46 -26.51 -2.52 0.42
CA GLU A 46 -26.74 -3.94 0.62
C GLU A 46 -25.44 -4.72 0.83
N GLU A 47 -24.30 -4.21 0.35
CA GLU A 47 -22.98 -4.86 0.45
C GLU A 47 -22.08 -4.18 1.50
N PHE A 48 -22.24 -2.88 1.73
CA PHE A 48 -21.38 -2.11 2.63
C PHE A 48 -22.17 -1.48 3.79
N ASP A 49 -21.61 -1.61 4.99
CA ASP A 49 -22.02 -0.86 6.16
C ASP A 49 -21.27 0.48 6.23
N HIS A 50 -21.93 1.52 6.80
CA HIS A 50 -21.34 2.86 7.04
C HIS A 50 -21.36 3.13 8.56
N PRO A 51 -20.46 2.52 9.35
CA PRO A 51 -20.52 2.55 10.82
C PRO A 51 -20.05 3.88 11.44
N ALA A 52 -19.34 4.71 10.71
CA ALA A 52 -18.83 6.01 11.17
C ALA A 52 -18.65 6.97 10.00
N GLU A 53 -18.44 8.24 10.28
CA GLU A 53 -18.17 9.26 9.27
C GLU A 53 -17.02 8.87 8.35
N ASP A 54 -17.24 8.89 7.04
CA ASP A 54 -16.29 8.53 5.98
C ASP A 54 -15.71 7.08 6.12
N VAL A 55 -16.43 6.15 6.76
CA VAL A 55 -15.99 4.75 6.89
C VAL A 55 -17.00 3.81 6.24
N TRP A 56 -16.56 3.04 5.25
CA TRP A 56 -17.34 2.01 4.58
C TRP A 56 -16.66 0.65 4.72
N ILE A 57 -17.42 -0.35 5.17
CA ILE A 57 -16.92 -1.70 5.44
C ILE A 57 -17.84 -2.70 4.77
N ALA A 58 -17.28 -3.56 3.91
CA ALA A 58 -18.04 -4.65 3.31
C ALA A 58 -18.57 -5.59 4.40
N LYS A 59 -19.83 -6.02 4.28
CA LYS A 59 -20.54 -6.83 5.30
C LYS A 59 -19.92 -8.20 5.53
N ASP A 60 -19.19 -8.72 4.55
CA ASP A 60 -18.45 -9.97 4.61
C ASP A 60 -16.98 -9.80 5.05
N ALA A 61 -16.53 -8.56 5.26
CA ALA A 61 -15.23 -8.30 5.84
C ALA A 61 -15.22 -8.67 7.34
N LYS A 62 -14.09 -9.21 7.79
CA LYS A 62 -13.92 -9.66 9.17
C LYS A 62 -13.13 -8.64 9.99
N VAL A 63 -13.83 -7.88 10.81
CA VAL A 63 -13.21 -6.89 11.72
C VAL A 63 -13.20 -7.40 13.14
N PHE A 64 -12.02 -7.50 13.75
CA PHE A 64 -11.88 -7.95 15.14
C PHE A 64 -12.13 -6.79 16.13
N PRO A 65 -12.74 -7.07 17.32
CA PRO A 65 -13.25 -6.03 18.21
C PRO A 65 -12.23 -5.02 18.74
N SER A 66 -10.94 -5.38 18.76
CA SER A 66 -9.87 -4.49 19.24
C SER A 66 -9.21 -3.65 18.13
N ALA A 67 -9.68 -3.74 16.89
CA ALA A 67 -9.21 -2.89 15.82
C ALA A 67 -9.82 -1.47 15.94
N TYR A 68 -9.00 -0.47 15.65
CA TYR A 68 -9.48 0.91 15.49
C TYR A 68 -9.49 1.27 13.99
N ILE A 69 -10.63 1.80 13.53
CA ILE A 69 -10.80 2.22 12.14
C ILE A 69 -11.27 3.67 12.12
N GLY A 70 -10.38 4.57 11.69
CA GLY A 70 -10.68 5.98 11.48
C GLY A 70 -10.94 6.28 10.00
N GLY A 71 -11.84 7.23 9.74
CA GLY A 71 -12.11 7.73 8.38
C GLY A 71 -11.07 8.74 7.88
N PRO A 72 -11.06 9.00 6.55
CA PRO A 72 -11.81 8.27 5.53
C PRO A 72 -11.22 6.88 5.28
N CYS A 73 -12.08 5.85 5.15
CA CYS A 73 -11.62 4.47 5.00
C CYS A 73 -12.64 3.63 4.20
N ILE A 74 -12.14 2.79 3.30
CA ILE A 74 -12.92 1.70 2.68
C ILE A 74 -12.24 0.39 3.01
N ILE A 75 -13.01 -0.58 3.51
CA ILE A 75 -12.61 -1.97 3.72
C ILE A 75 -13.48 -2.83 2.81
N ASP A 76 -12.84 -3.44 1.82
CA ASP A 76 -13.50 -4.19 0.76
C ASP A 76 -13.81 -5.64 1.19
N HIS A 77 -14.49 -6.38 0.32
CA HIS A 77 -15.02 -7.71 0.53
C HIS A 77 -13.98 -8.72 1.02
N GLU A 78 -14.39 -9.57 1.96
CA GLU A 78 -13.58 -10.65 2.53
C GLU A 78 -12.25 -10.17 3.16
N ALA A 79 -12.04 -8.86 3.32
CA ALA A 79 -10.85 -8.34 3.99
C ALA A 79 -10.84 -8.70 5.48
N GLU A 80 -9.66 -8.89 6.06
CA GLU A 80 -9.50 -9.25 7.47
C GLU A 80 -8.72 -8.16 8.22
N ILE A 81 -9.37 -7.48 9.18
CA ILE A 81 -8.78 -6.47 10.06
C ILE A 81 -8.61 -7.08 11.44
N ARG A 82 -7.37 -7.46 11.78
CA ARG A 82 -7.06 -8.25 12.95
C ARG A 82 -6.93 -7.42 14.23
N HIS A 83 -6.71 -8.13 15.35
CA HIS A 83 -6.59 -7.54 16.68
C HIS A 83 -5.54 -6.42 16.72
N CYS A 84 -5.89 -5.31 17.39
CA CYS A 84 -5.02 -4.16 17.59
C CYS A 84 -4.54 -3.49 16.29
N ALA A 85 -5.16 -3.76 15.15
CA ALA A 85 -4.91 -2.98 13.94
C ALA A 85 -5.35 -1.53 14.17
N PHE A 86 -4.52 -0.56 13.72
CA PHE A 86 -4.78 0.85 13.86
C PHE A 86 -4.83 1.52 12.49
N ILE A 87 -6.03 1.68 11.94
CA ILE A 87 -6.27 2.38 10.67
C ILE A 87 -6.55 3.84 10.99
N ARG A 88 -5.61 4.72 10.66
CA ARG A 88 -5.69 6.16 11.00
C ARG A 88 -6.51 6.98 10.02
N GLY A 89 -6.87 6.40 8.87
CA GLY A 89 -7.62 7.07 7.82
C GLY A 89 -6.82 7.31 6.54
N SER A 90 -7.52 7.79 5.53
CA SER A 90 -7.07 7.81 4.13
C SER A 90 -6.59 6.43 3.70
N ALA A 91 -7.39 5.38 3.99
CA ALA A 91 -6.99 4.00 3.77
C ALA A 91 -8.04 3.25 2.92
N ILE A 92 -7.56 2.59 1.87
CA ILE A 92 -8.34 1.62 1.09
C ILE A 92 -7.71 0.25 1.32
N VAL A 93 -8.50 -0.68 1.83
CA VAL A 93 -8.12 -2.08 2.05
C VAL A 93 -8.89 -2.92 1.05
N GLY A 94 -8.20 -3.46 0.06
CA GLY A 94 -8.77 -4.23 -1.04
C GLY A 94 -9.33 -5.58 -0.62
N LYS A 95 -9.99 -6.24 -1.55
CA LYS A 95 -10.64 -7.54 -1.37
C LYS A 95 -9.65 -8.59 -0.87
N LYS A 96 -10.06 -9.36 0.15
CA LYS A 96 -9.23 -10.43 0.75
C LYS A 96 -7.88 -9.97 1.29
N ALA A 97 -7.68 -8.66 1.44
CA ALA A 97 -6.47 -8.16 2.06
C ALA A 97 -6.48 -8.40 3.57
N VAL A 98 -5.30 -8.56 4.15
CA VAL A 98 -5.11 -8.80 5.58
C VAL A 98 -4.34 -7.64 6.21
N VAL A 99 -5.00 -6.96 7.14
CA VAL A 99 -4.38 -5.99 8.06
C VAL A 99 -4.23 -6.68 9.40
N GLY A 100 -3.03 -7.14 9.68
CA GLY A 100 -2.74 -8.05 10.78
C GLY A 100 -2.63 -7.41 12.15
N ASN A 101 -2.16 -8.21 13.12
CA ASN A 101 -2.02 -7.77 14.50
C ASN A 101 -1.07 -6.57 14.61
N SER A 102 -1.53 -5.53 15.31
CA SER A 102 -0.74 -4.33 15.61
C SER A 102 -0.14 -3.66 14.36
N VAL A 103 -0.87 -3.70 13.25
CA VAL A 103 -0.51 -3.00 12.02
C VAL A 103 -1.09 -1.59 12.04
N GLU A 104 -0.25 -0.60 11.74
CA GLU A 104 -0.71 0.78 11.56
C GLU A 104 -0.77 1.13 10.08
N LEU A 105 -1.94 1.60 9.61
CA LEU A 105 -2.16 2.12 8.26
C LEU A 105 -2.45 3.63 8.30
N LYS A 106 -1.81 4.38 7.40
CA LYS A 106 -2.04 5.82 7.24
C LYS A 106 -1.75 6.27 5.82
N ASN A 107 -2.75 6.78 5.12
CA ASN A 107 -2.65 7.28 3.75
C ASN A 107 -2.12 6.20 2.79
N VAL A 108 -2.93 5.14 2.58
CA VAL A 108 -2.50 3.94 1.86
C VAL A 108 -3.58 3.41 0.93
N VAL A 109 -3.15 2.74 -0.14
CA VAL A 109 -3.99 1.83 -0.92
C VAL A 109 -3.36 0.44 -0.85
N LEU A 110 -4.07 -0.50 -0.26
CA LEU A 110 -3.78 -1.92 -0.34
C LEU A 110 -4.69 -2.51 -1.42
N PHE A 111 -4.11 -3.07 -2.45
CA PHE A 111 -4.83 -3.78 -3.50
C PHE A 111 -5.36 -5.13 -2.98
N ASP A 112 -6.06 -5.87 -3.82
CA ASP A 112 -6.64 -7.15 -3.46
C ASP A 112 -5.55 -8.16 -3.04
N TYR A 113 -5.87 -9.00 -2.07
CA TYR A 113 -4.99 -10.05 -1.52
C TYR A 113 -3.71 -9.56 -0.86
N VAL A 114 -3.52 -8.25 -0.66
CA VAL A 114 -2.35 -7.71 0.05
C VAL A 114 -2.31 -8.22 1.48
N GLN A 115 -1.12 -8.56 1.96
CA GLN A 115 -0.92 -9.00 3.33
C GLN A 115 0.09 -8.13 4.09
N THR A 116 -0.39 -7.50 5.15
CA THR A 116 0.42 -6.81 6.16
C THR A 116 0.17 -7.49 7.51
N PRO A 117 0.70 -8.72 7.75
CA PRO A 117 0.15 -9.62 8.76
C PRO A 117 0.54 -9.30 10.20
N HIS A 118 1.70 -8.63 10.45
CA HIS A 118 2.24 -8.51 11.80
C HIS A 118 3.11 -7.27 12.01
N TYR A 119 2.71 -6.39 12.95
CA TYR A 119 3.55 -5.28 13.43
C TYR A 119 4.13 -4.41 12.32
N ASN A 120 3.35 -4.17 11.27
CA ASN A 120 3.80 -3.33 10.16
C ASN A 120 3.36 -1.87 10.38
N TYR A 121 4.20 -0.93 9.97
CA TYR A 121 3.76 0.43 9.72
C TYR A 121 3.73 0.67 8.22
N VAL A 122 2.55 1.04 7.71
CA VAL A 122 2.35 1.33 6.29
C VAL A 122 1.81 2.75 6.17
N GLY A 123 2.70 3.66 5.80
CA GLY A 123 2.37 5.07 5.69
C GLY A 123 2.72 5.66 4.33
N ASP A 124 1.82 6.45 3.74
CA ASP A 124 2.00 7.14 2.46
C ASP A 124 2.49 6.15 1.37
N SER A 125 1.77 5.02 1.22
CA SER A 125 2.22 3.84 0.47
C SER A 125 1.12 3.26 -0.42
N ILE A 126 1.53 2.57 -1.47
CA ILE A 126 0.64 1.82 -2.36
C ILE A 126 1.22 0.42 -2.52
N LEU A 127 0.42 -0.59 -2.17
CA LEU A 127 0.78 -1.99 -2.23
C LEU A 127 -0.10 -2.69 -3.28
N GLY A 128 0.52 -3.13 -4.36
CA GLY A 128 -0.13 -3.86 -5.45
C GLY A 128 -0.63 -5.24 -5.03
N SER A 129 -1.47 -5.81 -5.86
CA SER A 129 -2.14 -7.09 -5.61
C SER A 129 -1.16 -8.20 -5.20
N HIS A 130 -1.54 -8.98 -4.18
CA HIS A 130 -0.73 -10.06 -3.61
C HIS A 130 0.61 -9.62 -2.99
N ALA A 131 0.86 -8.32 -2.81
CA ALA A 131 2.05 -7.88 -2.09
C ALA A 131 1.98 -8.32 -0.63
N HIS A 132 3.12 -8.74 -0.08
CA HIS A 132 3.21 -9.24 1.29
C HIS A 132 4.34 -8.54 2.04
N MET A 133 4.02 -7.93 3.16
CA MET A 133 5.02 -7.36 4.07
C MET A 133 5.37 -8.37 5.17
N GLY A 134 6.66 -8.70 5.30
CA GLY A 134 7.12 -9.54 6.40
C GLY A 134 6.88 -8.89 7.77
N ALA A 135 6.87 -9.70 8.83
CA ALA A 135 6.68 -9.22 10.19
C ALA A 135 7.68 -8.13 10.58
N GLY A 136 7.20 -7.05 11.19
CA GLY A 136 8.03 -5.92 11.63
C GLY A 136 8.51 -5.01 10.51
N SER A 137 8.06 -5.20 9.26
CA SER A 137 8.42 -4.32 8.15
C SER A 137 7.76 -2.95 8.29
N ILE A 138 8.53 -1.90 8.03
CA ILE A 138 8.11 -0.51 8.21
C ILE A 138 8.39 0.28 6.93
N THR A 139 7.38 1.00 6.43
CA THR A 139 7.55 1.95 5.33
C THR A 139 7.98 3.31 5.89
N SER A 140 9.30 3.56 5.93
CA SER A 140 9.79 4.90 6.30
C SER A 140 9.38 5.92 5.24
N ASN A 141 8.56 6.90 5.61
CA ASN A 141 7.91 7.81 4.67
C ASN A 141 8.41 9.26 4.72
N VAL A 142 9.25 9.61 5.69
CA VAL A 142 9.78 10.98 5.87
C VAL A 142 11.30 10.94 5.91
N LYS A 143 11.94 11.82 5.14
CA LYS A 143 13.38 12.04 5.22
C LYS A 143 13.73 12.84 6.48
N SER A 144 14.88 12.52 7.09
CA SER A 144 15.35 13.22 8.30
C SER A 144 15.59 14.72 8.07
N ASP A 145 16.01 15.11 6.87
CA ASP A 145 16.22 16.50 6.45
C ASP A 145 14.93 17.23 6.05
N LYS A 146 13.78 16.53 6.06
CA LYS A 146 12.45 17.05 5.69
C LYS A 146 12.35 17.62 4.27
N THR A 147 13.32 17.34 3.40
CA THR A 147 13.29 17.74 1.99
C THR A 147 12.30 16.86 1.21
N LEU A 148 11.97 17.26 -0.02
CA LEU A 148 11.10 16.48 -0.90
C LEU A 148 11.73 15.15 -1.27
N VAL A 149 10.89 14.13 -1.36
CA VAL A 149 11.33 12.78 -1.75
C VAL A 149 11.61 12.77 -3.25
N VAL A 150 12.73 12.19 -3.63
CA VAL A 150 13.13 11.92 -5.02
C VAL A 150 13.29 10.43 -5.18
N ILE A 151 12.58 9.83 -6.13
CA ILE A 151 12.73 8.42 -6.49
C ILE A 151 13.88 8.31 -7.52
N ARG A 152 14.71 7.28 -7.36
CA ARG A 152 15.92 7.08 -8.18
C ARG A 152 15.96 5.69 -8.77
N GLU A 153 16.23 5.60 -10.05
CA GLU A 153 16.46 4.35 -10.78
C GLU A 153 17.67 4.52 -11.71
N GLY A 154 18.78 3.85 -11.38
CA GLY A 154 20.05 4.08 -12.07
C GLY A 154 20.47 5.56 -12.05
N THR A 155 20.59 6.18 -13.22
CA THR A 155 20.91 7.61 -13.37
C THR A 155 19.65 8.51 -13.39
N GLU A 156 18.48 7.93 -13.54
CA GLU A 156 17.22 8.66 -13.58
C GLU A 156 16.80 9.10 -12.18
N GLN A 157 16.30 10.33 -12.07
CA GLN A 157 15.77 10.90 -10.84
C GLN A 157 14.44 11.58 -11.11
N VAL A 158 13.39 11.14 -10.41
CA VAL A 158 12.05 11.74 -10.52
C VAL A 158 11.67 12.39 -9.19
N PRO A 159 11.57 13.72 -9.13
CA PRO A 159 11.04 14.42 -7.98
C PRO A 159 9.56 14.07 -7.79
N THR A 160 9.19 13.65 -6.58
CA THR A 160 7.78 13.31 -6.28
C THR A 160 6.92 14.53 -5.97
N GLY A 161 7.53 15.69 -5.72
CA GLY A 161 6.84 16.88 -5.22
C GLY A 161 6.35 16.74 -3.77
N ARG A 162 6.63 15.63 -3.09
CA ARG A 162 6.05 15.27 -1.78
C ARG A 162 7.11 15.18 -0.69
N LYS A 163 6.74 15.60 0.53
CA LYS A 163 7.58 15.41 1.73
C LYS A 163 7.47 13.99 2.31
N LYS A 164 6.38 13.27 1.96
CA LYS A 164 6.08 11.93 2.46
C LYS A 164 5.77 11.01 1.31
N VAL A 165 6.59 9.98 1.16
CA VAL A 165 6.36 8.82 0.30
C VAL A 165 6.98 7.63 1.00
N GLY A 166 6.18 6.62 1.29
CA GLY A 166 6.62 5.39 1.92
C GLY A 166 7.13 4.38 0.90
N ALA A 167 6.40 3.30 0.69
CA ALA A 167 6.74 2.29 -0.29
C ALA A 167 5.71 2.21 -1.41
N ILE A 168 6.20 1.96 -2.62
CA ILE A 168 5.40 1.52 -3.74
C ILE A 168 5.83 0.09 -4.04
N LEU A 169 4.96 -0.87 -3.71
CA LEU A 169 5.19 -2.28 -4.00
C LEU A 169 4.35 -2.66 -5.22
N GLY A 170 4.99 -3.22 -6.23
CA GLY A 170 4.28 -3.80 -7.37
C GLY A 170 3.53 -5.07 -6.98
N ASN A 171 2.76 -5.63 -7.91
CA ASN A 171 2.06 -6.89 -7.67
C ASN A 171 3.03 -8.03 -7.30
N TYR A 172 2.63 -8.90 -6.39
CA TYR A 172 3.40 -10.07 -5.93
C TYR A 172 4.78 -9.75 -5.31
N VAL A 173 4.93 -8.57 -4.69
CA VAL A 173 6.17 -8.15 -4.01
C VAL A 173 6.18 -8.54 -2.55
N LEU A 174 7.36 -8.95 -2.08
CA LEU A 174 7.62 -9.26 -0.68
C LEU A 174 8.65 -8.26 -0.11
N ASN A 175 8.20 -7.40 0.80
CA ASN A 175 8.96 -6.47 1.65
C ASN A 175 9.18 -5.01 1.17
N PRO A 176 9.32 -4.08 2.17
CA PRO A 176 9.02 -2.67 1.98
C PRO A 176 10.22 -1.73 1.87
N GLY A 177 9.91 -0.48 1.49
CA GLY A 177 10.76 0.69 1.68
C GLY A 177 11.27 1.35 0.40
N THR A 178 10.75 0.96 -0.78
CA THR A 178 11.35 1.33 -2.08
C THR A 178 10.34 1.08 -3.20
N VAL A 179 10.69 1.36 -4.44
CA VAL A 179 9.96 0.83 -5.61
C VAL A 179 10.50 -0.56 -5.90
N ILE A 180 9.64 -1.59 -5.82
CA ILE A 180 10.03 -2.97 -6.09
C ILE A 180 9.13 -3.53 -7.18
N GLY A 181 9.76 -3.95 -8.27
CA GLY A 181 9.07 -4.53 -9.43
C GLY A 181 8.34 -5.84 -9.09
N PRO A 182 7.34 -6.23 -9.88
CA PRO A 182 6.54 -7.43 -9.61
C PRO A 182 7.39 -8.71 -9.59
N HIS A 183 6.90 -9.73 -8.87
CA HIS A 183 7.54 -11.04 -8.72
C HIS A 183 8.95 -11.02 -8.10
N SER A 184 9.33 -9.95 -7.40
CA SER A 184 10.63 -9.85 -6.73
C SER A 184 10.54 -10.26 -5.26
N ASN A 185 11.68 -10.70 -4.71
CA ASN A 185 11.82 -11.07 -3.30
C ASN A 185 12.88 -10.19 -2.64
N VAL A 186 12.63 -9.78 -1.41
CA VAL A 186 13.61 -9.11 -0.55
C VAL A 186 13.85 -9.97 0.69
N TYR A 187 15.12 -10.21 1.04
CA TYR A 187 15.44 -11.01 2.22
C TYR A 187 15.03 -10.31 3.52
N PRO A 188 14.61 -11.06 4.54
CA PRO A 188 14.27 -10.50 5.84
C PRO A 188 15.37 -9.61 6.40
N THR A 189 14.97 -8.60 7.19
CA THR A 189 15.88 -7.62 7.82
C THR A 189 16.74 -6.80 6.86
N SER A 190 16.40 -6.81 5.56
CA SER A 190 17.12 -6.00 4.57
C SER A 190 16.68 -4.54 4.63
N SER A 191 17.66 -3.63 4.57
CA SER A 191 17.40 -2.21 4.31
C SER A 191 17.49 -1.98 2.80
N VAL A 192 16.36 -1.78 2.15
CA VAL A 192 16.30 -1.56 0.70
C VAL A 192 16.16 -0.07 0.41
N ARG A 193 16.93 0.43 -0.56
CA ARG A 193 16.83 1.80 -1.07
C ARG A 193 16.91 1.79 -2.59
N GLY A 194 16.09 2.63 -3.23
CA GLY A 194 16.05 2.75 -4.70
C GLY A 194 15.07 1.74 -5.32
N THR A 195 15.32 1.31 -6.54
CA THR A 195 14.43 0.42 -7.32
C THR A 195 15.00 -0.98 -7.45
N ILE A 196 14.19 -1.99 -7.15
CA ILE A 196 14.49 -3.39 -7.46
C ILE A 196 13.73 -3.74 -8.75
N PRO A 197 14.41 -4.21 -9.82
CA PRO A 197 13.74 -4.59 -11.05
C PRO A 197 12.77 -5.77 -10.86
N PRO A 198 11.77 -5.94 -11.75
CA PRO A 198 10.90 -7.12 -11.75
C PRO A 198 11.69 -8.44 -11.79
N HIS A 199 11.15 -9.50 -11.16
CA HIS A 199 11.74 -10.83 -11.16
C HIS A 199 13.17 -10.89 -10.58
N HIS A 200 13.46 -10.12 -9.54
CA HIS A 200 14.78 -10.14 -8.87
C HIS A 200 14.68 -10.55 -7.40
N ILE A 201 15.80 -11.02 -6.88
CA ILE A 201 16.02 -11.30 -5.46
C ILE A 201 17.03 -10.29 -4.92
N TYR A 202 16.60 -9.47 -3.96
CA TYR A 202 17.47 -8.58 -3.20
C TYR A 202 17.94 -9.30 -1.94
N LYS A 203 19.24 -9.56 -1.82
CA LYS A 203 19.84 -10.16 -0.62
C LYS A 203 20.43 -9.11 0.31
N ASN A 204 21.07 -8.11 -0.25
CA ASN A 204 21.65 -6.95 0.43
C ASN A 204 21.97 -5.86 -0.61
N GLU A 205 22.48 -4.71 -0.17
CA GLU A 205 22.79 -3.56 -1.02
C GLU A 205 23.79 -3.83 -2.16
N HIS A 206 24.57 -4.91 -2.07
CA HIS A 206 25.56 -5.28 -3.07
C HIS A 206 25.12 -6.48 -3.94
N THR A 207 23.99 -7.10 -3.63
CA THR A 207 23.59 -8.36 -4.27
C THR A 207 22.13 -8.35 -4.68
N ILE A 208 21.88 -8.00 -5.95
CA ILE A 208 20.57 -8.11 -6.61
C ILE A 208 20.73 -9.12 -7.74
N LEU A 209 19.95 -10.20 -7.73
CA LEU A 209 20.06 -11.32 -8.68
C LEU A 209 18.73 -11.56 -9.39
N PRO A 210 18.75 -11.93 -10.69
CA PRO A 210 17.53 -12.39 -11.36
C PRO A 210 16.94 -13.60 -10.65
N LYS A 211 15.64 -13.62 -10.51
CA LYS A 211 14.90 -14.77 -9.97
C LYS A 211 14.77 -15.81 -11.07
N LYS A 212 15.24 -17.02 -10.82
CA LYS A 212 15.09 -18.15 -11.73
C LYS A 212 13.68 -18.72 -11.72
#